data_7f66fd48368da589a70989f4a2520b37
#
_entry.id   7f66fd48368da589a70989f4a2520b37
#
_cell.length_a   1.000
_cell.length_b   1.000
_cell.length_c   1.000
_cell.angle_alpha   90.00
_cell.angle_beta   90.00
_cell.angle_gamma   90.00
#
_symmetry.space_group_name_H-M   'P 1'
#
loop_
_entity.id
_entity.type
_entity.pdbx_description
1 polymer ?
#
loop_
_entity_poly.entity_id
_entity_poly.type
_entity_poly.pdbx_seq_one_letter_code
_entity_poly.pdbx_strand_id
1 'polypeptide(L)'
;CIELNLLGGCYGYSVVHGGKKFCYLCYNEYETSQLDALLKFADEADLVIWDGMFTEAELETKRGWGHSSIEQGIFFSENCGHARVLISHHAPARLDNELHEIQKKLPDRVSLARDGLTLRL
;
A
#
# COMPACT_ATOMS: atom_id res chain seq x y z
N CYS A 1 -9.98 12.73 -2.51
CA CYS A 1 -10.15 11.28 -2.39
C CYS A 1 -10.21 10.64 -3.78
N ILE A 2 -10.00 9.34 -3.83
CA ILE A 2 -10.14 8.48 -5.01
C ILE A 2 -10.98 7.26 -4.62
N GLU A 3 -11.85 6.80 -5.52
CA GLU A 3 -12.57 5.54 -5.33
C GLU A 3 -11.61 4.36 -5.49
N LEU A 4 -11.69 3.41 -4.58
CA LEU A 4 -10.89 2.19 -4.55
C LEU A 4 -11.75 0.97 -4.90
N ASN A 5 -11.10 -0.10 -5.32
CA ASN A 5 -11.77 -1.33 -5.72
C ASN A 5 -12.09 -2.20 -4.50
N LEU A 6 -13.27 -2.01 -3.96
CA LEU A 6 -13.82 -2.82 -2.88
C LEU A 6 -15.32 -3.00 -3.10
N LEU A 7 -15.81 -4.22 -2.94
CA LEU A 7 -17.23 -4.51 -2.98
C LEU A 7 -17.96 -3.72 -1.87
N GLY A 8 -18.93 -2.89 -2.26
CA GLY A 8 -19.61 -1.96 -1.34
C GLY A 8 -19.04 -0.55 -1.32
N GLY A 9 -17.93 -0.30 -2.01
CA GLY A 9 -17.30 1.01 -2.15
C GLY A 9 -16.32 1.35 -1.02
N CYS A 10 -15.19 1.91 -1.39
CA CYS A 10 -14.19 2.44 -0.47
C CYS A 10 -13.49 3.64 -1.11
N TYR A 11 -12.88 4.49 -0.30
CA TYR A 11 -12.13 5.65 -0.78
C TYR A 11 -10.73 5.71 -0.20
N GLY A 12 -9.77 5.98 -1.09
CA GLY A 12 -8.44 6.43 -0.71
C GLY A 12 -8.43 7.94 -0.45
N TYR A 13 -7.53 8.37 0.40
CA TYR A 13 -7.41 9.77 0.79
C TYR A 13 -6.01 10.29 0.58
N SER A 14 -5.89 11.57 0.21
CA SER A 14 -4.62 12.29 0.27
C SER A 14 -4.74 13.48 1.21
N VAL A 15 -3.68 13.72 1.97
CA VAL A 15 -3.55 14.85 2.87
C VAL A 15 -2.30 15.62 2.50
N VAL A 16 -2.43 16.94 2.38
CA VAL A 16 -1.31 17.86 2.15
C VAL A 16 -1.19 18.79 3.35
N HIS A 17 -0.01 18.84 3.96
CA HIS A 17 0.29 19.72 5.06
C HIS A 17 1.77 20.12 5.04
N GLY A 18 2.07 21.42 5.21
CA GLY A 18 3.44 21.91 5.24
C GLY A 18 4.27 21.59 3.99
N GLY A 19 3.63 21.53 2.82
CA GLY A 19 4.30 21.16 1.57
C GLY A 19 4.58 19.67 1.41
N LYS A 20 4.10 18.85 2.33
CA LYS A 20 4.20 17.39 2.30
C LYS A 20 2.88 16.75 1.96
N LYS A 21 2.90 15.68 1.18
CA LYS A 21 1.70 14.93 0.76
C LYS A 21 1.82 13.48 1.18
N PHE A 22 0.78 12.96 1.83
CA PHE A 22 0.64 11.53 2.03
C PHE A 22 -0.66 11.01 1.45
N CYS A 23 -0.66 9.77 0.96
CA CYS A 23 -1.82 9.08 0.42
C CYS A 23 -2.09 7.81 1.20
N TYR A 24 -3.36 7.53 1.47
CA TYR A 24 -3.84 6.31 2.13
C TYR A 24 -4.67 5.51 1.13
N LEU A 25 -4.20 4.31 0.77
CA LEU A 25 -4.76 3.44 -0.27
C LEU A 25 -5.03 2.02 0.29
N CYS A 26 -5.65 1.94 1.48
CA CYS A 26 -6.04 0.66 2.06
C CYS A 26 -7.51 0.33 1.82
N TYR A 27 -7.84 -0.95 1.94
CA TYR A 27 -9.08 -1.56 1.46
C TYR A 27 -9.22 -1.44 -0.05
N ASN A 28 -8.17 -1.84 -0.74
CA ASN A 28 -8.13 -1.86 -2.21
C ASN A 28 -7.69 -3.22 -2.73
N GLU A 29 -8.51 -3.86 -3.51
CA GLU A 29 -8.09 -4.98 -4.35
C GLU A 29 -7.53 -4.40 -5.65
N TYR A 30 -6.19 -4.29 -5.70
CA TYR A 30 -5.52 -3.66 -6.82
C TYR A 30 -5.71 -4.48 -8.11
N GLU A 31 -6.10 -3.77 -9.14
CA GLU A 31 -6.18 -4.23 -10.51
C GLU A 31 -5.32 -3.35 -11.41
N THR A 32 -4.71 -3.92 -12.44
CA THR A 32 -3.83 -3.17 -13.37
C THR A 32 -4.54 -1.98 -14.02
N SER A 33 -5.85 -2.07 -14.21
CA SER A 33 -6.68 -0.98 -14.75
C SER A 33 -6.72 0.27 -13.87
N GLN A 34 -6.41 0.15 -12.57
CA GLN A 34 -6.38 1.28 -11.63
C GLN A 34 -5.04 2.03 -11.65
N LEU A 35 -3.98 1.46 -12.24
CA LEU A 35 -2.61 1.96 -12.09
C LEU A 35 -2.49 3.45 -12.39
N ASP A 36 -2.93 3.88 -13.57
CA ASP A 36 -2.81 5.27 -14.01
C ASP A 36 -3.54 6.25 -13.08
N ALA A 37 -4.73 5.87 -12.60
CA ALA A 37 -5.52 6.69 -11.69
C ALA A 37 -4.84 6.80 -10.31
N LEU A 38 -4.31 5.69 -9.79
CA LEU A 38 -3.61 5.66 -8.50
C LEU A 38 -2.28 6.42 -8.58
N LEU A 39 -1.51 6.28 -9.67
CA LEU A 39 -0.27 7.04 -9.88
C LEU A 39 -0.54 8.54 -9.96
N LYS A 40 -1.56 8.95 -10.71
CA LYS A 40 -1.98 10.36 -10.78
C LYS A 40 -2.44 10.89 -9.42
N PHE A 41 -3.15 10.09 -8.66
CA PHE A 41 -3.59 10.46 -7.31
C PHE A 41 -2.41 10.61 -6.34
N ALA A 42 -1.42 9.74 -6.43
CA ALA A 42 -0.20 9.76 -5.63
C ALA A 42 0.92 10.64 -6.20
N ASP A 43 0.67 11.38 -7.29
CA ASP A 43 1.65 12.27 -7.88
C ASP A 43 2.17 13.27 -6.84
N GLU A 44 3.50 13.46 -6.82
CA GLU A 44 4.22 14.27 -5.83
C GLU A 44 3.99 13.85 -4.35
N ALA A 45 3.53 12.64 -4.07
CA ALA A 45 3.42 12.17 -2.70
C ALA A 45 4.81 11.88 -2.09
N ASP A 46 4.97 12.22 -0.81
CA ASP A 46 6.14 11.84 0.00
C ASP A 46 5.97 10.45 0.61
N LEU A 47 4.73 10.05 0.89
CA LEU A 47 4.38 8.77 1.49
C LEU A 47 3.08 8.23 0.90
N VAL A 48 3.09 6.95 0.56
CA VAL A 48 1.88 6.19 0.22
C VAL A 48 1.73 5.04 1.22
N ILE A 49 0.56 4.92 1.84
CA ILE A 49 0.19 3.76 2.65
C ILE A 49 -0.59 2.82 1.76
N TRP A 50 -0.07 1.61 1.59
CA TRP A 50 -0.58 0.58 0.70
C TRP A 50 -1.21 -0.58 1.46
N ASP A 51 -2.30 -1.13 0.93
CA ASP A 51 -2.88 -2.39 1.40
C ASP A 51 -1.98 -3.55 0.98
N GLY A 52 -1.39 -4.23 1.91
CA GLY A 52 -0.53 -5.40 1.68
C GLY A 52 -0.92 -6.57 2.57
N MET A 53 -2.21 -6.88 2.61
CA MET A 53 -2.71 -7.98 3.45
C MET A 53 -2.08 -9.31 3.06
N PHE A 54 -1.95 -9.55 1.77
CA PHE A 54 -1.53 -10.83 1.21
C PHE A 54 -0.15 -10.76 0.56
N THR A 55 0.50 -11.91 0.38
CA THR A 55 1.51 -12.11 -0.64
C THR A 55 0.83 -12.40 -1.98
N GLU A 56 1.54 -12.29 -3.10
CA GLU A 56 0.97 -12.61 -4.42
C GLU A 56 0.45 -14.05 -4.49
N ALA A 57 1.19 -14.99 -3.89
CA ALA A 57 0.78 -16.40 -3.83
C ALA A 57 -0.52 -16.62 -3.02
N GLU A 58 -0.69 -15.88 -1.92
CA GLU A 58 -1.92 -15.93 -1.13
C GLU A 58 -3.10 -15.29 -1.87
N LEU A 59 -2.84 -14.20 -2.62
CA LEU A 59 -3.85 -13.45 -3.35
C LEU A 59 -4.56 -14.30 -4.41
N GLU A 60 -3.90 -15.29 -4.99
CA GLU A 60 -4.51 -16.20 -5.96
C GLU A 60 -5.80 -16.84 -5.46
N THR A 61 -5.85 -17.17 -4.16
CA THR A 61 -7.02 -17.78 -3.51
C THR A 61 -7.91 -16.79 -2.76
N LYS A 62 -7.53 -15.50 -2.76
CA LYS A 62 -8.18 -14.43 -1.98
C LYS A 62 -8.77 -13.31 -2.85
N ARG A 63 -8.83 -13.52 -4.16
CA ARG A 63 -9.48 -12.55 -5.07
C ARG A 63 -10.95 -12.36 -4.69
N GLY A 64 -11.40 -11.10 -4.72
CA GLY A 64 -12.72 -10.70 -4.28
C GLY A 64 -12.81 -10.39 -2.78
N TRP A 65 -11.70 -10.46 -2.03
CA TRP A 65 -11.67 -10.11 -0.61
C TRP A 65 -11.44 -8.62 -0.36
N GLY A 66 -11.11 -7.86 -1.41
CA GLY A 66 -10.95 -6.41 -1.34
C GLY A 66 -9.58 -5.95 -0.86
N HIS A 67 -8.54 -6.76 -1.04
CA HIS A 67 -7.19 -6.47 -0.59
C HIS A 67 -6.14 -6.74 -1.65
N SER A 68 -4.99 -6.06 -1.52
CA SER A 68 -3.85 -6.17 -2.42
C SER A 68 -2.73 -7.03 -1.81
N SER A 69 -1.69 -7.25 -2.61
CA SER A 69 -0.48 -7.93 -2.16
C SER A 69 0.66 -6.95 -1.83
N ILE A 70 1.63 -7.47 -1.09
CA ILE A 70 2.90 -6.79 -0.78
C ILE A 70 3.65 -6.52 -2.09
N GLU A 71 3.68 -7.50 -2.99
CA GLU A 71 4.40 -7.42 -4.27
C GLU A 71 3.77 -6.36 -5.20
N GLN A 72 2.45 -6.22 -5.18
CA GLN A 72 1.77 -5.13 -5.88
C GLN A 72 2.15 -3.75 -5.31
N GLY A 73 2.33 -3.64 -4.00
CA GLY A 73 2.85 -2.44 -3.35
C GLY A 73 4.29 -2.12 -3.74
N ILE A 74 5.14 -3.14 -3.88
CA ILE A 74 6.52 -2.98 -4.41
C ILE A 74 6.47 -2.48 -5.85
N PHE A 75 5.69 -3.12 -6.71
CA PHE A 75 5.49 -2.68 -8.10
C PHE A 75 4.98 -1.23 -8.18
N PHE A 76 4.01 -0.86 -7.34
CA PHE A 76 3.54 0.51 -7.27
C PHE A 76 4.65 1.48 -6.89
N SER A 77 5.52 1.12 -5.94
CA SER A 77 6.64 1.95 -5.50
C SER A 77 7.65 2.25 -6.61
N GLU A 78 7.81 1.34 -7.55
CA GLU A 78 8.72 1.51 -8.70
C GLU A 78 8.21 2.57 -9.69
N ASN A 79 6.90 2.84 -9.67
CA ASN A 79 6.22 3.71 -10.62
C ASN A 79 5.71 5.04 -10.01
N CYS A 80 5.65 5.18 -8.69
CA CYS A 80 5.06 6.35 -8.02
C CYS A 80 6.06 7.48 -7.69
N GLY A 81 7.07 7.70 -8.53
CA GLY A 81 8.04 8.78 -8.38
C GLY A 81 8.97 8.58 -7.17
N HIS A 82 9.03 9.58 -6.27
CA HIS A 82 9.94 9.57 -5.11
C HIS A 82 9.28 9.09 -3.81
N ALA A 83 7.99 8.82 -3.83
CA ALA A 83 7.24 8.43 -2.63
C ALA A 83 7.84 7.20 -1.93
N ARG A 84 7.89 7.24 -0.61
CA ARG A 84 8.06 6.03 0.19
C ARG A 84 6.73 5.28 0.24
N VAL A 85 6.77 3.96 0.16
CA VAL A 85 5.58 3.13 0.29
C VAL A 85 5.62 2.36 1.61
N LEU A 86 4.63 2.57 2.43
CA LEU A 86 4.44 1.88 3.70
C LEU A 86 3.35 0.82 3.52
N ILE A 87 3.75 -0.43 3.51
CA ILE A 87 2.82 -1.57 3.44
C ILE A 87 2.14 -1.73 4.80
N SER A 88 0.83 -1.70 4.80
CA SER A 88 0.00 -1.81 6.01
C SER A 88 -1.10 -2.85 5.82
N HIS A 89 -1.99 -2.97 6.79
CA HIS A 89 -3.15 -3.87 6.74
C HIS A 89 -2.74 -5.35 6.63
N HIS A 90 -1.72 -5.75 7.41
CA HIS A 90 -1.24 -7.14 7.44
C HIS A 90 -2.34 -8.11 7.83
N ALA A 91 -2.35 -9.30 7.21
CA ALA A 91 -3.29 -10.35 7.55
C ALA A 91 -3.24 -10.67 9.06
N PRO A 92 -4.38 -10.79 9.75
CA PRO A 92 -4.40 -11.01 11.21
C PRO A 92 -3.65 -12.27 11.67
N ALA A 93 -3.53 -13.26 10.78
CA ALA A 93 -2.79 -14.50 11.06
C ALA A 93 -1.28 -14.40 10.78
N ARG A 94 -0.81 -13.28 10.22
CA ARG A 94 0.60 -13.08 9.90
C ARG A 94 1.41 -12.85 11.17
N LEU A 95 2.40 -13.68 11.41
CA LEU A 95 3.26 -13.59 12.60
C LEU A 95 4.36 -12.54 12.44
N ASP A 96 4.81 -11.97 13.54
CA ASP A 96 5.86 -10.95 13.58
C ASP A 96 7.19 -11.43 12.95
N ASN A 97 7.54 -12.69 13.14
CA ASN A 97 8.73 -13.27 12.51
C ASN A 97 8.62 -13.34 10.99
N GLU A 98 7.43 -13.61 10.46
CA GLU A 98 7.17 -13.60 9.01
C GLU A 98 7.31 -12.18 8.46
N LEU A 99 6.72 -11.18 9.14
CA LEU A 99 6.86 -9.76 8.78
C LEU A 99 8.33 -9.33 8.82
N HIS A 100 9.08 -9.79 9.81
CA HIS A 100 10.51 -9.48 9.92
C HIS A 100 11.31 -10.04 8.73
N GLU A 101 11.04 -11.27 8.29
CA GLU A 101 11.69 -11.86 7.13
C GLU A 101 11.28 -11.19 5.80
N ILE A 102 10.02 -10.77 5.69
CA ILE A 102 9.56 -9.98 4.55
C ILE A 102 10.29 -8.62 4.52
N GLN A 103 10.34 -7.91 5.64
CA GLN A 103 10.98 -6.59 5.72
C GLN A 103 12.43 -6.59 5.24
N LYS A 104 13.19 -7.66 5.51
CA LYS A 104 14.60 -7.80 5.07
C LYS A 104 14.78 -7.84 3.56
N LYS A 105 13.73 -8.19 2.83
CA LYS A 105 13.74 -8.38 1.36
C LYS A 105 13.15 -7.20 0.60
N LEU A 106 12.57 -6.22 1.30
CA LEU A 106 11.94 -5.08 0.66
C LEU A 106 12.98 -4.10 0.09
N PRO A 107 12.68 -3.44 -1.04
CA PRO A 107 13.54 -2.38 -1.56
C PRO A 107 13.53 -1.15 -0.64
N ASP A 108 14.56 -0.30 -0.76
CA ASP A 108 14.84 0.81 0.16
C ASP A 108 13.66 1.77 0.42
N ARG A 109 12.81 1.97 -0.59
CA ARG A 109 11.65 2.88 -0.47
C ARG A 109 10.39 2.22 0.05
N VAL A 110 10.44 0.91 0.33
CA VAL A 110 9.30 0.13 0.81
C VAL A 110 9.57 -0.38 2.22
N SER A 111 8.63 -0.22 3.10
CA SER A 111 8.73 -0.74 4.46
C SER A 111 7.38 -1.25 4.95
N LEU A 112 7.40 -2.10 5.97
CA LEU A 112 6.18 -2.57 6.62
C LEU A 112 5.78 -1.62 7.75
N ALA A 113 4.49 -1.36 7.87
CA ALA A 113 3.94 -0.66 9.02
C ALA A 113 4.01 -1.54 10.27
N ARG A 114 4.12 -0.90 11.44
CA ARG A 114 4.05 -1.56 12.74
C ARG A 114 3.48 -0.59 13.76
N ASP A 115 2.92 -1.13 14.81
CA ASP A 115 2.40 -0.34 15.92
C ASP A 115 3.51 0.53 16.56
N GLY A 116 3.17 1.78 16.83
CA GLY A 116 4.10 2.75 17.39
C GLY A 116 5.11 3.35 16.39
N LEU A 117 5.07 2.98 15.11
CA LEU A 117 5.92 3.61 14.09
C LEU A 117 5.58 5.08 13.91
N THR A 118 6.58 5.93 14.00
CA THR A 118 6.48 7.36 13.68
C THR A 118 7.39 7.67 12.51
N LEU A 119 6.84 8.32 11.47
CA LEU A 119 7.58 8.77 10.30
C LEU A 119 7.58 10.31 10.24
N ARG A 120 8.72 10.87 9.84
CA ARG A 120 8.83 12.28 9.46
C ARG A 120 8.90 12.38 7.94
N LEU A 121 8.09 13.25 7.36
CA LEU A 121 8.03 13.55 5.92
C LEU A 121 8.84 14.80 5.59
#